data_9911f4f000ced85ac10fcb615e20b913
#
_entry.id   9911f4f000ced85ac10fcb615e20b913
#
_cell.length_a   1.000
_cell.length_b   1.000
_cell.length_c   1.000
_cell.angle_alpha   90.00
_cell.angle_beta   90.00
_cell.angle_gamma   90.00
#
_symmetry.space_group_name_H-M   'P 1'
#
loop_
_entity.id
_entity.type
_entity.pdbx_description
1 polymer ?
#
loop_
_entity_poly.entity_id
_entity_poly.type
_entity_poly.pdbx_seq_one_letter_code
_entity_poly.pdbx_strand_id
1 'polypeptide(L)'
;MKNILEDFFKSLRHHDIEVSISSEIDALNAVSLIKLENKCHLKQALTATLLKSKIDECLFNRVFDIFFTSTELEVGLINEDNLIEDFNLIEVLNRGDLLTLNKFIQEVGRQKGIRVFSSFLQKGNYKIEIMNGIGIKNLDYHIDNLKKNKISLQDENIIKYYEDKRAQIFSIVGNWVDQQYKIHGGMSAKHLHIDVLYKRDLKKIDKRDAVLIKELMAKMVKKLAFKKSNINKTKNNNTIDIRRTINMNIANDGVLFNLHWRRNKVDKPKIIIVCDVSNSVRVYSGFLLLIVYLLQEIISDLDAYAFTDRLININHFLTSASSDEAVNNIMNNIAKNGTNYGLMFSDFEFKLSSLTRNTTLIILGDARNNGGDANTRILCEAQKKCKKIIWLNPEPESIWNFGDSDMNSYSKFCTKVFECNTLEHLDNLIEIL
;
A
#
# COMPACT_ATOMS: atom_id res chain seq x y z
N MET A 1 14.75 -28.33 4.69
CA MET A 1 15.20 -27.18 3.90
C MET A 1 14.16 -26.75 2.86
N LYS A 2 13.63 -27.63 2.00
CA LYS A 2 12.62 -27.26 0.98
C LYS A 2 11.38 -26.60 1.61
N ASN A 3 10.83 -27.17 2.67
CA ASN A 3 9.67 -26.62 3.38
C ASN A 3 9.93 -25.23 3.98
N ILE A 4 11.17 -24.99 4.49
CA ILE A 4 11.58 -23.70 5.04
C ILE A 4 11.63 -22.62 3.94
N LEU A 5 12.17 -22.96 2.77
CA LEU A 5 12.23 -22.08 1.62
C LEU A 5 10.83 -21.78 1.06
N GLU A 6 9.93 -22.76 1.00
CA GLU A 6 8.53 -22.54 0.62
C GLU A 6 7.82 -21.56 1.56
N ASP A 7 8.06 -21.69 2.86
CA ASP A 7 7.51 -20.75 3.85
C ASP A 7 8.15 -19.36 3.72
N PHE A 8 9.44 -19.28 3.39
CA PHE A 8 10.10 -18.03 3.07
C PHE A 8 9.52 -17.36 1.81
N PHE A 9 9.26 -18.12 0.74
CA PHE A 9 8.62 -17.59 -0.47
C PHE A 9 7.20 -17.07 -0.19
N LYS A 10 6.43 -17.77 0.65
CA LYS A 10 5.13 -17.27 1.13
C LYS A 10 5.28 -15.96 1.91
N SER A 11 6.30 -15.90 2.80
CA SER A 11 6.60 -14.68 3.54
C SER A 11 6.96 -13.52 2.61
N LEU A 12 7.75 -13.72 1.57
CA LEU A 12 8.09 -12.69 0.58
C LEU A 12 6.84 -12.16 -0.15
N ARG A 13 5.93 -13.06 -0.58
CA ARG A 13 4.65 -12.64 -1.19
C ARG A 13 3.77 -11.85 -0.23
N HIS A 14 3.73 -12.24 1.04
CA HIS A 14 3.05 -11.45 2.08
C HIS A 14 3.65 -10.05 2.28
N HIS A 15 4.91 -9.88 1.87
CA HIS A 15 5.61 -8.60 1.92
C HIS A 15 5.60 -7.85 0.56
N ASP A 16 4.62 -8.15 -0.32
CA ASP A 16 4.45 -7.55 -1.65
C ASP A 16 5.68 -7.70 -2.58
N ILE A 17 6.56 -8.65 -2.29
CA ILE A 17 7.64 -9.03 -3.21
C ILE A 17 7.09 -10.10 -4.16
N GLU A 18 6.98 -9.76 -5.43
CA GLU A 18 6.49 -10.68 -6.46
C GLU A 18 7.49 -11.81 -6.70
N VAL A 19 7.16 -13.01 -6.24
CA VAL A 19 7.93 -14.23 -6.49
C VAL A 19 7.14 -15.13 -7.44
N SER A 20 7.65 -15.31 -8.65
CA SER A 20 7.06 -16.22 -9.66
C SER A 20 7.46 -17.67 -9.36
N ILE A 21 6.65 -18.63 -9.83
CA ILE A 21 6.93 -20.06 -9.69
C ILE A 21 8.29 -20.42 -10.34
N SER A 22 8.63 -19.82 -11.49
CA SER A 22 9.94 -20.02 -12.12
C SER A 22 11.10 -19.54 -11.23
N SER A 23 10.95 -18.37 -10.60
CA SER A 23 11.97 -17.85 -9.67
C SER A 23 12.12 -18.72 -8.41
N GLU A 24 11.05 -19.36 -7.94
CA GLU A 24 11.11 -20.31 -6.84
C GLU A 24 11.91 -21.57 -7.22
N ILE A 25 11.66 -22.10 -8.42
CA ILE A 25 12.39 -23.27 -8.94
C ILE A 25 13.89 -22.92 -9.07
N ASP A 26 14.20 -21.74 -9.64
CA ASP A 26 15.58 -21.27 -9.78
C ASP A 26 16.26 -21.09 -8.41
N ALA A 27 15.53 -20.57 -7.43
CA ALA A 27 16.03 -20.42 -6.06
C ALA A 27 16.29 -21.76 -5.38
N LEU A 28 15.40 -22.74 -5.52
CA LEU A 28 15.58 -24.09 -4.99
C LEU A 28 16.80 -24.77 -5.62
N ASN A 29 16.98 -24.64 -6.93
CA ASN A 29 18.14 -25.18 -7.66
C ASN A 29 19.43 -24.50 -7.20
N ALA A 30 19.45 -23.16 -7.10
CA ALA A 30 20.62 -22.41 -6.65
C ALA A 30 21.03 -22.80 -5.22
N VAL A 31 20.07 -22.94 -4.31
CA VAL A 31 20.33 -23.35 -2.93
C VAL A 31 20.83 -24.79 -2.83
N SER A 32 20.40 -25.70 -3.74
CA SER A 32 20.90 -27.08 -3.78
C SER A 32 22.38 -27.17 -4.15
N LEU A 33 22.91 -26.18 -4.87
CA LEU A 33 24.30 -26.14 -5.34
C LEU A 33 25.26 -25.49 -4.32
N ILE A 34 24.72 -24.83 -3.31
CA ILE A 34 25.52 -24.05 -2.33
C ILE A 34 25.68 -24.85 -1.04
N LYS A 35 26.91 -24.84 -0.48
CA LYS A 35 27.12 -25.32 0.89
C LYS A 35 26.46 -24.34 1.87
N LEU A 36 25.46 -24.84 2.61
CA LEU A 36 24.59 -24.07 3.50
C LEU A 36 25.23 -23.56 4.78
N GLU A 37 26.53 -23.73 4.94
CA GLU A 37 27.30 -23.33 6.13
C GLU A 37 27.35 -21.79 6.34
N ASN A 38 27.01 -21.00 5.30
CA ASN A 38 27.14 -19.54 5.37
C ASN A 38 25.83 -18.83 4.97
N LYS A 39 25.21 -18.16 5.96
CA LYS A 39 24.01 -17.33 5.79
C LYS A 39 24.16 -16.27 4.68
N CYS A 40 25.37 -15.70 4.50
CA CYS A 40 25.63 -14.71 3.47
C CYS A 40 25.49 -15.30 2.06
N HIS A 41 25.98 -16.51 1.82
CA HIS A 41 25.89 -17.19 0.53
C HIS A 41 24.43 -17.53 0.20
N LEU A 42 23.66 -18.00 1.19
CA LEU A 42 22.22 -18.24 1.04
C LEU A 42 21.49 -16.94 0.66
N LYS A 43 21.79 -15.84 1.36
CA LYS A 43 21.20 -14.53 1.08
C LYS A 43 21.49 -14.06 -0.34
N GLN A 44 22.75 -14.16 -0.77
CA GLN A 44 23.16 -13.78 -2.12
C GLN A 44 22.47 -14.60 -3.21
N ALA A 45 22.39 -15.94 -3.03
CA ALA A 45 21.73 -16.81 -3.98
C ALA A 45 20.24 -16.52 -4.12
N LEU A 46 19.56 -16.33 -2.99
CA LEU A 46 18.14 -15.99 -2.99
C LEU A 46 17.89 -14.58 -3.55
N THR A 47 18.77 -13.63 -3.27
CA THR A 47 18.70 -12.29 -3.86
C THR A 47 18.81 -12.36 -5.39
N ALA A 48 19.80 -13.10 -5.91
CA ALA A 48 20.05 -13.21 -7.34
C ALA A 48 18.92 -13.91 -8.12
N THR A 49 18.22 -14.86 -7.49
CA THR A 49 17.17 -15.67 -8.15
C THR A 49 15.76 -15.09 -7.98
N LEU A 50 15.47 -14.43 -6.86
CA LEU A 50 14.11 -13.98 -6.51
C LEU A 50 13.88 -12.51 -6.85
N LEU A 51 14.91 -11.64 -6.79
CA LEU A 51 14.72 -10.21 -7.01
C LEU A 51 14.84 -9.84 -8.48
N LYS A 52 13.79 -9.19 -8.99
CA LYS A 52 13.75 -8.61 -10.35
C LYS A 52 13.98 -7.09 -10.35
N SER A 53 13.87 -6.44 -9.19
CA SER A 53 13.99 -4.99 -9.04
C SER A 53 14.90 -4.64 -7.87
N LYS A 54 15.79 -3.64 -8.08
CA LYS A 54 16.60 -3.07 -6.99
C LYS A 54 15.77 -2.36 -5.92
N ILE A 55 14.52 -2.00 -6.23
CA ILE A 55 13.63 -1.32 -5.30
C ILE A 55 13.24 -2.25 -4.15
N ASP A 56 13.12 -3.55 -4.43
CA ASP A 56 12.69 -4.55 -3.46
C ASP A 56 13.85 -5.08 -2.60
N GLU A 57 15.09 -4.74 -2.93
CA GLU A 57 16.29 -5.27 -2.24
C GLU A 57 16.32 -4.91 -0.75
N CYS A 58 15.96 -3.68 -0.41
CA CYS A 58 15.93 -3.25 1.00
C CYS A 58 14.88 -4.02 1.80
N LEU A 59 13.70 -4.23 1.22
CA LEU A 59 12.61 -4.95 1.84
C LEU A 59 12.93 -6.45 1.94
N PHE A 60 13.49 -7.04 0.87
CA PHE A 60 13.96 -8.42 0.87
C PHE A 60 15.01 -8.68 1.96
N ASN A 61 16.02 -7.82 2.05
CA ASN A 61 17.04 -7.93 3.08
C ASN A 61 16.44 -7.95 4.49
N ARG A 62 15.48 -7.08 4.75
CA ARG A 62 14.78 -7.01 6.03
C ARG A 62 13.97 -8.28 6.33
N VAL A 63 13.21 -8.78 5.33
CA VAL A 63 12.41 -10.01 5.46
C VAL A 63 13.33 -11.21 5.65
N PHE A 64 14.43 -11.30 4.90
CA PHE A 64 15.43 -12.36 5.03
C PHE A 64 16.05 -12.39 6.42
N ASP A 65 16.48 -11.23 6.93
CA ASP A 65 17.14 -11.15 8.24
C ASP A 65 16.18 -11.48 9.40
N ILE A 66 14.90 -11.17 9.28
CA ILE A 66 13.86 -11.54 10.24
C ILE A 66 13.55 -13.05 10.17
N PHE A 67 13.41 -13.60 8.95
CA PHE A 67 13.02 -14.99 8.72
C PHE A 67 14.16 -15.96 9.11
N PHE A 68 15.37 -15.68 8.68
CA PHE A 68 16.57 -16.49 8.97
C PHE A 68 17.35 -15.95 10.19
N THR A 69 16.66 -15.49 11.23
CA THR A 69 17.33 -15.19 12.51
C THR A 69 17.90 -16.50 13.06
N SER A 70 19.12 -16.49 13.51
CA SER A 70 20.08 -17.52 13.94
C SER A 70 19.60 -18.94 14.37
N THR A 71 18.32 -19.15 14.60
CA THR A 71 17.78 -20.42 15.14
C THR A 71 17.33 -21.40 14.04
N GLU A 72 17.01 -20.95 12.83
CA GLU A 72 16.39 -21.82 11.79
C GLU A 72 17.41 -22.52 10.89
N LEU A 73 18.60 -21.97 10.71
CA LEU A 73 19.66 -22.63 9.94
C LEU A 73 20.29 -23.81 10.68
N GLU A 74 20.33 -23.78 12.02
CA GLU A 74 20.85 -24.86 12.83
C GLU A 74 19.86 -26.03 12.97
N VAL A 75 18.55 -25.75 12.91
CA VAL A 75 17.47 -26.75 13.05
C VAL A 75 17.24 -27.55 11.76
N GLY A 76 17.55 -26.98 10.59
CA GLY A 76 17.39 -27.65 9.28
C GLY A 76 18.37 -28.79 8.99
N LEU A 77 19.38 -28.99 9.83
CA LEU A 77 20.45 -29.99 9.65
C LEU A 77 20.26 -31.30 10.43
N ILE A 78 19.17 -31.43 11.22
CA ILE A 78 18.92 -32.63 12.03
C ILE A 78 17.62 -33.30 11.60
N ASN A 79 17.70 -34.60 11.31
CA ASN A 79 16.64 -35.48 10.81
C ASN A 79 15.29 -35.36 11.53
N GLU A 80 14.20 -35.34 10.73
CA GLU A 80 12.80 -35.08 11.13
C GLU A 80 12.07 -36.27 11.79
N ASP A 81 12.73 -37.40 12.07
CA ASP A 81 12.04 -38.61 12.53
C ASP A 81 11.97 -38.72 14.06
N ASN A 82 10.74 -38.77 14.59
CA ASN A 82 10.34 -39.26 15.92
C ASN A 82 10.38 -38.30 17.14
N LEU A 83 9.83 -37.07 17.05
CA LEU A 83 9.79 -36.15 18.21
C LEU A 83 8.44 -36.07 18.96
N ILE A 84 7.36 -36.71 18.51
CA ILE A 84 5.99 -36.36 18.94
C ILE A 84 5.37 -37.36 19.94
N GLU A 85 5.80 -38.61 19.99
CA GLU A 85 5.10 -39.64 20.79
C GLU A 85 5.42 -39.65 22.28
N ASP A 86 6.60 -39.14 22.74
CA ASP A 86 7.03 -39.22 24.13
C ASP A 86 7.54 -37.91 24.73
N PHE A 87 6.98 -36.74 24.39
CA PHE A 87 7.44 -35.46 24.96
C PHE A 87 6.98 -35.30 26.43
N ASN A 88 7.89 -35.35 27.37
CA ASN A 88 7.66 -35.04 28.78
C ASN A 88 8.39 -33.76 29.19
N LEU A 89 7.63 -32.67 29.39
CA LEU A 89 8.18 -31.34 29.71
C LEU A 89 9.08 -31.38 30.98
N ILE A 90 8.68 -32.12 32.00
CA ILE A 90 9.43 -32.21 33.30
C ILE A 90 10.80 -32.89 33.07
N GLU A 91 10.87 -33.95 32.27
CA GLU A 91 12.13 -34.61 31.94
C GLU A 91 13.08 -33.71 31.14
N VAL A 92 12.56 -32.99 30.16
CA VAL A 92 13.33 -32.05 29.30
C VAL A 92 13.89 -30.92 30.17
N LEU A 93 13.11 -30.40 31.13
CA LEU A 93 13.56 -29.36 32.06
C LEU A 93 14.65 -29.88 32.99
N ASN A 94 14.52 -31.12 33.51
CA ASN A 94 15.51 -31.73 34.39
C ASN A 94 16.84 -32.02 33.66
N ARG A 95 16.79 -32.35 32.36
CA ARG A 95 17.97 -32.51 31.50
C ARG A 95 18.59 -31.18 31.07
N GLY A 96 17.87 -30.04 31.20
CA GLY A 96 18.32 -28.72 30.77
C GLY A 96 18.39 -28.57 29.26
N ASP A 97 17.69 -29.41 28.50
CA ASP A 97 17.74 -29.42 27.04
C ASP A 97 16.80 -28.36 26.41
N LEU A 98 17.28 -27.13 26.33
CA LEU A 98 16.57 -26.00 25.74
C LEU A 98 16.37 -26.15 24.22
N LEU A 99 17.24 -26.92 23.55
CA LEU A 99 17.11 -27.13 22.08
C LEU A 99 15.90 -27.99 21.76
N THR A 100 15.69 -29.09 22.51
CA THR A 100 14.52 -29.95 22.36
C THR A 100 13.23 -29.20 22.71
N LEU A 101 13.25 -28.36 23.76
CA LEU A 101 12.11 -27.51 24.11
C LEU A 101 11.75 -26.56 23.01
N ASN A 102 12.72 -25.86 22.43
CA ASN A 102 12.49 -24.92 21.31
C ASN A 102 11.91 -25.63 20.07
N LYS A 103 12.44 -26.81 19.70
CA LYS A 103 11.91 -27.60 18.60
C LYS A 103 10.45 -27.99 18.84
N PHE A 104 10.13 -28.42 20.05
CA PHE A 104 8.78 -28.82 20.38
C PHE A 104 7.79 -27.63 20.37
N ILE A 105 8.21 -26.45 20.85
CA ILE A 105 7.42 -25.21 20.74
C ILE A 105 7.12 -24.88 19.27
N GLN A 106 8.11 -25.01 18.38
CA GLN A 106 7.93 -24.77 16.95
C GLN A 106 6.95 -25.76 16.33
N GLU A 107 7.06 -27.04 16.68
CA GLU A 107 6.20 -28.10 16.15
C GLU A 107 4.75 -27.92 16.63
N VAL A 108 4.54 -27.67 17.93
CA VAL A 108 3.21 -27.34 18.48
C VAL A 108 2.63 -26.11 17.78
N GLY A 109 3.44 -25.09 17.53
CA GLY A 109 3.02 -23.90 16.80
C GLY A 109 2.59 -24.18 15.36
N ARG A 110 3.30 -25.07 14.65
CA ARG A 110 2.94 -25.53 13.29
C ARG A 110 1.63 -26.31 13.28
N GLN A 111 1.47 -27.25 14.19
CA GLN A 111 0.24 -28.07 14.31
C GLN A 111 -1.00 -27.24 14.64
N LYS A 112 -0.84 -26.18 15.45
CA LYS A 112 -1.92 -25.23 15.78
C LYS A 112 -2.19 -24.22 14.66
N GLY A 113 -1.47 -24.27 13.55
CA GLY A 113 -1.68 -23.39 12.42
C GLY A 113 -1.35 -21.92 12.70
N ILE A 114 -0.42 -21.64 13.61
CA ILE A 114 -0.02 -20.27 14.00
C ILE A 114 0.82 -19.65 12.88
N ARG A 115 0.17 -19.39 11.73
CA ARG A 115 0.74 -18.73 10.55
C ARG A 115 -0.07 -17.54 10.09
N VAL A 116 -1.25 -17.29 10.70
CA VAL A 116 -2.13 -16.20 10.33
C VAL A 116 -2.52 -15.41 11.57
N PHE A 117 -2.07 -14.17 11.62
CA PHE A 117 -2.44 -13.23 12.68
C PHE A 117 -3.38 -12.17 12.10
N SER A 118 -4.65 -12.20 12.47
CA SER A 118 -5.63 -11.19 12.07
C SER A 118 -5.59 -9.95 12.96
N SER A 119 -5.05 -10.05 14.18
CA SER A 119 -4.92 -8.93 15.10
C SER A 119 -3.84 -9.15 16.16
N PHE A 120 -3.37 -8.05 16.76
CA PHE A 120 -2.45 -8.07 17.90
C PHE A 120 -3.01 -8.85 19.10
N LEU A 121 -4.33 -8.85 19.30
CA LEU A 121 -4.99 -9.54 20.41
C LEU A 121 -4.84 -11.06 20.36
N GLN A 122 -4.66 -11.63 19.16
CA GLN A 122 -4.47 -13.08 19.00
C GLN A 122 -3.15 -13.61 19.56
N LYS A 123 -2.14 -12.74 19.77
CA LYS A 123 -0.89 -13.13 20.40
C LYS A 123 -1.09 -13.78 21.78
N GLY A 124 -2.00 -13.22 22.58
CA GLY A 124 -2.35 -13.77 23.88
C GLY A 124 -2.93 -15.17 23.79
N ASN A 125 -3.87 -15.39 22.87
CA ASN A 125 -4.51 -16.67 22.66
C ASN A 125 -3.51 -17.73 22.16
N TYR A 126 -2.66 -17.39 21.20
CA TYR A 126 -1.62 -18.30 20.70
C TYR A 126 -0.58 -18.67 21.76
N LYS A 127 -0.18 -17.72 22.64
CA LYS A 127 0.68 -18.04 23.78
C LYS A 127 0.04 -19.11 24.67
N ILE A 128 -1.24 -18.96 24.99
CA ILE A 128 -1.98 -19.92 25.84
C ILE A 128 -2.11 -21.27 25.12
N GLU A 129 -2.40 -21.30 23.83
CA GLU A 129 -2.52 -22.54 23.04
C GLU A 129 -1.21 -23.31 22.98
N ILE A 130 -0.08 -22.65 22.77
CA ILE A 130 1.24 -23.27 22.78
C ILE A 130 1.57 -23.79 24.19
N MET A 131 1.35 -22.97 25.22
CA MET A 131 1.60 -23.36 26.61
C MET A 131 0.81 -24.63 26.99
N ASN A 132 -0.46 -24.72 26.58
CA ASN A 132 -1.26 -25.93 26.78
C ASN A 132 -0.71 -27.11 25.97
N GLY A 133 -0.28 -26.89 24.72
CA GLY A 133 0.26 -27.92 23.84
C GLY A 133 1.57 -28.53 24.33
N ILE A 134 2.44 -27.75 24.98
CA ILE A 134 3.68 -28.25 25.58
C ILE A 134 3.50 -28.88 26.95
N GLY A 135 2.28 -28.93 27.49
CA GLY A 135 1.97 -29.61 28.74
C GLY A 135 2.25 -28.77 29.98
N ILE A 136 2.13 -27.43 29.92
CA ILE A 136 2.37 -26.55 31.09
C ILE A 136 1.49 -26.91 32.30
N LYS A 137 0.28 -27.42 32.06
CA LYS A 137 -0.63 -27.86 33.13
C LYS A 137 -0.05 -28.99 33.97
N ASN A 138 0.74 -29.89 33.37
CA ASN A 138 1.42 -30.98 34.09
C ASN A 138 2.50 -30.42 34.99
N LEU A 139 3.23 -29.41 34.54
CA LEU A 139 4.23 -28.70 35.35
C LEU A 139 3.55 -27.94 36.51
N ASP A 140 2.45 -27.24 36.26
CA ASP A 140 1.69 -26.54 37.31
C ASP A 140 1.17 -27.51 38.35
N TYR A 141 0.63 -28.65 37.93
CA TYR A 141 0.20 -29.71 38.84
C TYR A 141 1.36 -30.31 39.68
N HIS A 142 2.52 -30.48 39.04
CA HIS A 142 3.74 -30.95 39.75
C HIS A 142 4.20 -29.94 40.81
N ILE A 143 4.24 -28.66 40.50
CA ILE A 143 4.56 -27.58 41.44
C ILE A 143 3.56 -27.55 42.61
N ASP A 144 2.28 -27.68 42.34
CA ASP A 144 1.24 -27.66 43.37
C ASP A 144 1.33 -28.86 44.31
N ASN A 145 1.66 -30.03 43.77
CA ASN A 145 1.90 -31.23 44.61
C ASN A 145 3.13 -31.06 45.49
N LEU A 146 4.23 -30.50 44.98
CA LEU A 146 5.43 -30.19 45.77
C LEU A 146 5.10 -29.17 46.88
N LYS A 147 4.28 -28.16 46.60
CA LYS A 147 3.84 -27.19 47.63
C LYS A 147 3.01 -27.79 48.72
N LYS A 148 2.11 -28.76 48.40
CA LYS A 148 1.27 -29.46 49.38
C LYS A 148 2.05 -30.39 50.28
N ASN A 149 3.13 -30.99 49.76
CA ASN A 149 3.94 -31.98 50.47
C ASN A 149 5.26 -31.39 51.05
N LYS A 150 5.34 -30.05 51.13
CA LYS A 150 6.52 -29.32 51.62
C LYS A 150 6.82 -29.66 53.10
N ILE A 151 8.00 -30.24 53.38
CA ILE A 151 8.44 -30.61 54.69
C ILE A 151 9.79 -29.98 55.05
N SER A 152 10.64 -29.65 54.08
CA SER A 152 12.01 -29.19 54.30
C SER A 152 12.39 -27.94 53.47
N LEU A 153 13.53 -27.29 53.87
CA LEU A 153 14.15 -26.19 53.12
C LEU A 153 14.66 -26.62 51.72
N GLN A 154 14.95 -27.92 51.55
CA GLN A 154 15.34 -28.46 50.25
C GLN A 154 14.16 -28.45 49.25
N ASP A 155 12.94 -28.71 49.74
CA ASP A 155 11.73 -28.67 48.93
C ASP A 155 11.43 -27.25 48.42
N GLU A 156 11.77 -26.24 49.19
CA GLU A 156 11.66 -24.82 48.82
C GLU A 156 12.53 -24.47 47.61
N ASN A 157 13.77 -24.95 47.58
CA ASN A 157 14.68 -24.72 46.48
C ASN A 157 14.23 -25.44 45.21
N ILE A 158 13.65 -26.62 45.32
CA ILE A 158 13.11 -27.39 44.20
C ILE A 158 11.86 -26.68 43.63
N ILE A 159 10.96 -26.21 44.47
CA ILE A 159 9.78 -25.45 44.06
C ILE A 159 10.19 -24.19 43.30
N LYS A 160 11.13 -23.42 43.85
CA LYS A 160 11.66 -22.21 43.24
C LYS A 160 12.31 -22.50 41.89
N TYR A 161 13.05 -23.58 41.75
CA TYR A 161 13.66 -24.03 40.48
C TYR A 161 12.60 -24.23 39.40
N TYR A 162 11.49 -24.93 39.68
CA TYR A 162 10.43 -25.16 38.73
C TYR A 162 9.62 -23.89 38.40
N GLU A 163 9.43 -23.00 39.38
CA GLU A 163 8.81 -21.68 39.14
C GLU A 163 9.67 -20.81 38.22
N ASP A 164 10.96 -20.77 38.40
CA ASP A 164 11.92 -20.06 37.56
C ASP A 164 11.92 -20.65 36.12
N LYS A 165 11.90 -21.98 36.01
CA LYS A 165 11.80 -22.67 34.73
C LYS A 165 10.47 -22.38 34.02
N ARG A 166 9.36 -22.33 34.74
CA ARG A 166 8.06 -21.93 34.24
C ARG A 166 8.10 -20.51 33.66
N ALA A 167 8.70 -19.56 34.36
CA ALA A 167 8.88 -18.20 33.92
C ALA A 167 9.75 -18.11 32.64
N GLN A 168 10.83 -18.91 32.58
CA GLN A 168 11.66 -19.02 31.37
C GLN A 168 10.87 -19.54 30.16
N ILE A 169 10.06 -20.59 30.34
CA ILE A 169 9.20 -21.11 29.25
C ILE A 169 8.22 -20.03 28.74
N PHE A 170 7.58 -19.28 29.64
CA PHE A 170 6.72 -18.17 29.28
C PHE A 170 7.45 -17.13 28.43
N SER A 171 8.67 -16.81 28.76
CA SER A 171 9.51 -15.89 27.98
C SER A 171 9.86 -16.46 26.61
N ILE A 172 10.25 -17.72 26.51
CA ILE A 172 10.62 -18.42 25.26
C ILE A 172 9.41 -18.47 24.31
N VAL A 173 8.25 -18.94 24.81
CA VAL A 173 7.00 -18.98 24.03
C VAL A 173 6.57 -17.57 23.61
N GLY A 174 6.71 -16.60 24.53
CA GLY A 174 6.42 -15.20 24.23
C GLY A 174 7.26 -14.66 23.10
N ASN A 175 8.57 -14.87 23.14
CA ASN A 175 9.50 -14.44 22.09
C ASN A 175 9.21 -15.14 20.76
N TRP A 176 8.92 -16.44 20.79
CA TRP A 176 8.58 -17.18 19.58
C TRP A 176 7.29 -16.64 18.92
N VAL A 177 6.21 -16.45 19.69
CA VAL A 177 4.96 -15.86 19.17
C VAL A 177 5.18 -14.44 18.64
N ASP A 178 6.03 -13.64 19.32
CA ASP A 178 6.36 -12.30 18.83
C ASP A 178 7.18 -12.32 17.54
N GLN A 179 8.04 -13.31 17.34
CA GLN A 179 8.73 -13.53 16.06
C GLN A 179 7.75 -13.95 14.97
N GLN A 180 6.88 -14.94 15.23
CA GLN A 180 5.86 -15.36 14.27
C GLN A 180 4.93 -14.20 13.89
N TYR A 181 4.56 -13.35 14.87
CA TYR A 181 3.80 -12.15 14.59
C TYR A 181 4.56 -11.15 13.70
N LYS A 182 5.87 -10.97 13.87
CA LYS A 182 6.69 -10.13 13.00
C LYS A 182 6.78 -10.69 11.58
N ILE A 183 6.84 -12.02 11.45
CA ILE A 183 6.96 -12.72 10.16
C ILE A 183 5.61 -12.73 9.41
N HIS A 184 4.52 -13.06 10.10
CA HIS A 184 3.23 -13.36 9.46
C HIS A 184 2.10 -12.36 9.80
N GLY A 185 2.18 -11.67 10.91
CA GLY A 185 1.10 -10.83 11.44
C GLY A 185 1.30 -9.34 11.24
N GLY A 186 2.54 -8.89 11.18
CA GLY A 186 2.85 -7.46 11.03
C GLY A 186 2.36 -6.88 9.71
N MET A 187 2.24 -7.71 8.67
CA MET A 187 1.74 -7.29 7.35
C MET A 187 0.24 -7.46 7.20
N SER A 188 -0.36 -8.54 7.71
CA SER A 188 -1.84 -8.63 7.74
C SER A 188 -2.45 -7.47 8.52
N ALA A 189 -1.83 -7.07 9.64
CA ALA A 189 -2.26 -5.89 10.39
C ALA A 189 -2.04 -4.59 9.60
N LYS A 190 -0.94 -4.48 8.84
CA LYS A 190 -0.66 -3.33 8.00
C LYS A 190 -1.59 -3.27 6.79
N HIS A 191 -1.87 -4.41 6.12
CA HIS A 191 -2.84 -4.47 5.03
C HIS A 191 -4.26 -4.17 5.51
N LEU A 192 -4.69 -4.77 6.61
CA LEU A 192 -5.98 -4.44 7.23
C LEU A 192 -6.06 -2.96 7.63
N HIS A 193 -4.97 -2.39 8.13
CA HIS A 193 -4.92 -0.96 8.44
C HIS A 193 -4.99 -0.11 7.17
N ILE A 194 -4.29 -0.49 6.11
CA ILE A 194 -4.37 0.15 4.79
C ILE A 194 -5.79 0.05 4.24
N ASP A 195 -6.42 -1.13 4.26
CA ASP A 195 -7.80 -1.33 3.77
C ASP A 195 -8.81 -0.49 4.55
N VAL A 196 -8.63 -0.38 5.86
CA VAL A 196 -9.44 0.52 6.70
C VAL A 196 -9.20 1.98 6.32
N LEU A 197 -7.94 2.39 6.08
CA LEU A 197 -7.61 3.75 5.66
C LEU A 197 -8.17 4.08 4.27
N TYR A 198 -8.19 3.11 3.33
CA TYR A 198 -8.77 3.29 2.01
C TYR A 198 -10.26 3.66 2.05
N LYS A 199 -11.01 3.08 2.99
CA LYS A 199 -12.46 3.30 3.15
C LYS A 199 -12.81 4.37 4.19
N ARG A 200 -11.81 4.85 4.93
CA ARG A 200 -12.03 5.85 5.98
C ARG A 200 -12.18 7.23 5.36
N ASP A 201 -13.13 8.01 5.90
CA ASP A 201 -13.28 9.43 5.57
C ASP A 201 -11.97 10.19 5.85
N LEU A 202 -11.50 10.94 4.86
CA LEU A 202 -10.26 11.73 4.93
C LEU A 202 -10.26 12.75 6.09
N LYS A 203 -11.44 13.27 6.50
CA LYS A 203 -11.56 14.13 7.71
C LYS A 203 -11.22 13.41 9.01
N LYS A 204 -11.40 12.09 9.06
CA LYS A 204 -11.21 11.27 10.27
C LYS A 204 -9.82 10.63 10.35
N ILE A 205 -8.90 11.08 9.51
CA ILE A 205 -7.54 10.54 9.45
C ILE A 205 -6.67 11.18 10.53
N ASP A 206 -5.99 10.35 11.29
CA ASP A 206 -5.06 10.79 12.31
C ASP A 206 -3.74 11.30 11.69
N LYS A 207 -3.10 12.26 12.37
CA LYS A 207 -1.77 12.77 11.93
C LYS A 207 -0.71 11.69 11.77
N ARG A 208 -0.85 10.56 12.51
CA ARG A 208 0.08 9.41 12.42
C ARG A 208 -0.03 8.70 11.08
N ASP A 209 -1.23 8.65 10.50
CA ASP A 209 -1.52 7.97 9.24
C ASP A 209 -1.25 8.86 8.02
N ALA A 210 -1.10 10.18 8.22
CA ALA A 210 -0.89 11.13 7.13
C ALA A 210 0.34 10.80 6.26
N VAL A 211 1.43 10.33 6.86
CA VAL A 211 2.64 9.93 6.13
C VAL A 211 2.36 8.70 5.26
N LEU A 212 1.69 7.69 5.83
CA LEU A 212 1.31 6.48 5.09
C LEU A 212 0.37 6.80 3.92
N ILE A 213 -0.57 7.70 4.12
CA ILE A 213 -1.50 8.14 3.07
C ILE A 213 -0.76 8.84 1.93
N LYS A 214 0.20 9.71 2.22
CA LYS A 214 1.03 10.34 1.19
C LYS A 214 1.81 9.31 0.37
N GLU A 215 2.38 8.30 1.02
CA GLU A 215 3.06 7.21 0.32
C GLU A 215 2.10 6.42 -0.59
N LEU A 216 0.87 6.14 -0.12
CA LEU A 216 -0.15 5.45 -0.91
C LEU A 216 -0.57 6.29 -2.12
N MET A 217 -0.82 7.58 -1.94
CA MET A 217 -1.16 8.50 -3.03
C MET A 217 -0.04 8.61 -4.07
N ALA A 218 1.22 8.66 -3.63
CA ALA A 218 2.37 8.65 -4.54
C ALA A 218 2.45 7.34 -5.35
N LYS A 219 2.15 6.20 -4.74
CA LYS A 219 2.07 4.90 -5.44
C LYS A 219 0.94 4.87 -6.47
N MET A 220 -0.25 5.40 -6.15
CA MET A 220 -1.39 5.49 -7.07
C MET A 220 -1.02 6.32 -8.31
N VAL A 221 -0.42 7.49 -8.11
CA VAL A 221 -0.01 8.37 -9.22
C VAL A 221 1.09 7.75 -10.08
N LYS A 222 2.07 7.04 -9.49
CA LYS A 222 3.09 6.28 -10.23
C LYS A 222 2.48 5.14 -11.07
N LYS A 223 1.46 4.44 -10.55
CA LYS A 223 0.73 3.40 -11.30
C LYS A 223 0.07 3.97 -12.55
N LEU A 224 -0.51 5.18 -12.45
CA LEU A 224 -1.07 5.90 -13.60
C LEU A 224 0.02 6.22 -14.65
N ALA A 225 1.18 6.71 -14.24
CA ALA A 225 2.30 7.02 -15.13
C ALA A 225 2.73 5.79 -15.93
N PHE A 226 2.86 4.66 -15.26
CA PHE A 226 3.23 3.38 -15.88
C PHE A 226 2.16 2.92 -16.90
N LYS A 227 0.88 3.01 -16.53
CA LYS A 227 -0.25 2.64 -17.41
C LYS A 227 -0.25 3.51 -18.69
N LYS A 228 -0.06 4.83 -18.56
CA LYS A 228 0.03 5.76 -19.71
C LYS A 228 1.24 5.47 -20.60
N SER A 229 2.40 5.15 -20.04
CA SER A 229 3.61 4.80 -20.81
C SER A 229 3.39 3.54 -21.67
N ASN A 230 2.73 2.54 -21.14
CA ASN A 230 2.45 1.29 -21.87
C ASN A 230 1.42 1.49 -23.00
N ILE A 231 0.35 2.27 -22.76
CA ILE A 231 -0.65 2.58 -23.79
C ILE A 231 0.00 3.32 -24.96
N ASN A 232 0.93 4.23 -24.70
CA ASN A 232 1.62 4.97 -25.77
C ASN A 232 2.54 4.08 -26.59
N LYS A 233 3.16 3.04 -26.00
CA LYS A 233 3.97 2.06 -26.74
C LYS A 233 3.15 1.18 -27.66
N THR A 234 1.96 0.76 -27.25
CA THR A 234 1.09 -0.13 -28.04
C THR A 234 0.33 0.59 -29.17
N LYS A 235 0.04 1.88 -29.01
CA LYS A 235 -0.66 2.67 -30.05
C LYS A 235 0.20 3.05 -31.26
N ASN A 236 1.51 2.95 -31.17
CA ASN A 236 2.42 3.41 -32.23
C ASN A 236 2.52 2.48 -33.45
N ASN A 237 1.90 1.29 -33.45
CA ASN A 237 2.17 0.26 -34.49
C ASN A 237 0.95 -0.13 -35.35
N ASN A 238 -0.12 0.64 -35.40
CA ASN A 238 -1.39 0.14 -35.99
C ASN A 238 -1.61 0.43 -37.47
N THR A 239 -0.85 1.31 -38.13
CA THR A 239 -1.01 1.55 -39.56
C THR A 239 0.33 1.77 -40.25
N ILE A 240 0.56 1.06 -41.34
CA ILE A 240 1.75 1.23 -42.17
C ILE A 240 1.63 2.51 -42.95
N ASP A 241 2.70 3.32 -42.98
CA ASP A 241 2.84 4.46 -43.91
C ASP A 241 3.25 3.88 -45.27
N ILE A 242 2.24 3.53 -46.06
CA ILE A 242 2.43 2.87 -47.36
C ILE A 242 3.31 3.71 -48.29
N ARG A 243 3.09 5.03 -48.34
CA ARG A 243 3.84 5.93 -49.22
C ARG A 243 5.31 5.99 -48.83
N ARG A 244 5.60 6.12 -47.55
CA ARG A 244 6.96 6.16 -47.02
C ARG A 244 7.65 4.78 -47.12
N THR A 245 6.91 3.72 -46.87
CA THR A 245 7.41 2.33 -47.00
C THR A 245 7.80 2.05 -48.46
N ILE A 246 6.98 2.39 -49.44
CA ILE A 246 7.28 2.19 -50.86
C ILE A 246 8.49 3.04 -51.26
N ASN A 247 8.50 4.34 -50.94
CA ASN A 247 9.62 5.24 -51.32
C ASN A 247 10.96 4.77 -50.76
N MET A 248 11.00 4.25 -49.53
CA MET A 248 12.23 3.79 -48.90
C MET A 248 12.70 2.40 -49.37
N ASN A 249 11.82 1.65 -50.07
CA ASN A 249 12.16 0.34 -50.63
C ASN A 249 12.29 0.33 -52.17
N ILE A 250 12.23 1.48 -52.81
CA ILE A 250 12.43 1.61 -54.28
C ILE A 250 13.81 1.05 -54.68
N ALA A 251 14.85 1.30 -53.89
CA ALA A 251 16.20 0.82 -54.12
C ALA A 251 16.36 -0.73 -53.97
N ASN A 252 15.32 -1.40 -53.46
CA ASN A 252 15.30 -2.84 -53.20
C ASN A 252 14.36 -3.56 -54.25
N ASP A 253 14.26 -3.07 -55.47
CA ASP A 253 13.41 -3.62 -56.52
C ASP A 253 11.92 -3.84 -56.09
N GLY A 254 11.45 -3.02 -55.17
CA GLY A 254 10.06 -3.08 -54.67
C GLY A 254 9.81 -4.12 -53.57
N VAL A 255 10.83 -4.83 -53.11
CA VAL A 255 10.71 -5.77 -52.00
C VAL A 255 10.69 -4.97 -50.69
N LEU A 256 9.61 -5.15 -49.89
CA LEU A 256 9.36 -4.39 -48.66
C LEU A 256 10.19 -4.92 -47.48
N PHE A 257 11.48 -4.68 -47.45
CA PHE A 257 12.34 -5.03 -46.31
C PHE A 257 12.15 -4.12 -45.09
N ASN A 258 11.90 -2.83 -45.30
CA ASN A 258 11.76 -1.82 -44.29
C ASN A 258 10.32 -1.29 -44.20
N LEU A 259 9.57 -1.71 -43.16
CA LEU A 259 8.22 -1.22 -42.92
C LEU A 259 8.26 0.08 -42.09
N HIS A 260 7.69 1.14 -42.63
CA HIS A 260 7.52 2.39 -41.92
C HIS A 260 6.09 2.53 -41.38
N TRP A 261 5.99 2.74 -40.08
CA TRP A 261 4.72 2.87 -39.39
C TRP A 261 4.31 4.35 -39.29
N ARG A 262 3.04 4.64 -39.53
CA ARG A 262 2.51 5.99 -39.33
C ARG A 262 2.54 6.31 -37.84
N ARG A 263 3.28 7.35 -37.44
CA ARG A 263 3.18 7.91 -36.11
C ARG A 263 1.89 8.72 -36.03
N ASN A 264 0.84 8.16 -35.43
CA ASN A 264 -0.31 8.97 -35.07
C ASN A 264 0.18 10.00 -34.03
N LYS A 265 -0.07 11.30 -34.33
CA LYS A 265 0.08 12.33 -33.30
C LYS A 265 -0.89 11.95 -32.17
N VAL A 266 -0.36 11.46 -31.08
CA VAL A 266 -1.15 11.29 -29.85
C VAL A 266 -1.30 12.72 -29.32
N ASP A 267 -2.48 13.31 -29.50
CA ASP A 267 -2.79 14.58 -28.87
C ASP A 267 -2.65 14.43 -27.36
N LYS A 268 -1.74 15.21 -26.77
CA LYS A 268 -1.52 15.16 -25.33
C LYS A 268 -2.81 15.61 -24.63
N PRO A 269 -3.31 14.84 -23.66
CA PRO A 269 -4.48 15.25 -22.92
C PRO A 269 -4.14 16.50 -22.10
N LYS A 270 -4.97 17.52 -22.22
CA LYS A 270 -4.92 18.72 -21.39
C LYS A 270 -5.82 18.52 -20.18
N ILE A 271 -5.31 18.75 -18.99
CA ILE A 271 -6.08 18.66 -17.75
C ILE A 271 -6.13 20.04 -17.09
N ILE A 272 -7.31 20.49 -16.79
CA ILE A 272 -7.54 21.71 -15.99
C ILE A 272 -8.21 21.30 -14.70
N ILE A 273 -7.62 21.68 -13.57
CA ILE A 273 -8.13 21.38 -12.23
C ILE A 273 -8.51 22.68 -11.56
N VAL A 274 -9.72 22.74 -11.01
CA VAL A 274 -10.23 23.87 -10.21
C VAL A 274 -10.58 23.33 -8.83
N CYS A 275 -9.89 23.80 -7.80
CA CYS A 275 -9.94 23.29 -6.45
C CYS A 275 -10.54 24.34 -5.49
N ASP A 276 -11.64 23.99 -4.86
CA ASP A 276 -12.17 24.76 -3.74
C ASP A 276 -11.25 24.56 -2.51
N VAL A 277 -10.77 25.66 -1.94
CA VAL A 277 -9.90 25.66 -0.74
C VAL A 277 -10.56 26.36 0.43
N SER A 278 -11.88 26.49 0.41
CA SER A 278 -12.68 27.04 1.51
C SER A 278 -12.59 26.20 2.79
N ASN A 279 -13.00 26.76 3.91
CA ASN A 279 -12.90 26.08 5.20
C ASN A 279 -13.75 24.82 5.31
N SER A 280 -14.90 24.73 4.61
CA SER A 280 -15.80 23.56 4.62
C SER A 280 -15.11 22.32 4.07
N VAL A 281 -14.28 22.48 3.04
CA VAL A 281 -13.58 21.40 2.32
C VAL A 281 -12.08 21.33 2.61
N ARG A 282 -11.55 22.16 3.49
CA ARG A 282 -10.11 22.35 3.73
C ARG A 282 -9.30 21.06 3.86
N VAL A 283 -9.82 20.09 4.60
CA VAL A 283 -9.12 18.81 4.79
C VAL A 283 -9.01 18.02 3.49
N TYR A 284 -10.11 17.94 2.76
CA TYR A 284 -10.14 17.24 1.46
C TYR A 284 -9.29 17.94 0.41
N SER A 285 -9.35 19.28 0.38
CA SER A 285 -8.55 20.10 -0.53
C SER A 285 -7.05 19.89 -0.33
N GLY A 286 -6.60 19.71 0.91
CA GLY A 286 -5.21 19.39 1.21
C GLY A 286 -4.73 18.09 0.54
N PHE A 287 -5.54 17.03 0.61
CA PHE A 287 -5.24 15.76 -0.06
C PHE A 287 -5.28 15.87 -1.59
N LEU A 288 -6.21 16.64 -2.11
CA LEU A 288 -6.35 16.81 -3.56
C LEU A 288 -5.27 17.69 -4.16
N LEU A 289 -4.88 18.76 -3.49
CA LEU A 289 -3.71 19.55 -3.87
C LEU A 289 -2.44 18.70 -3.86
N LEU A 290 -2.31 17.75 -2.93
CA LEU A 290 -1.22 16.79 -2.94
C LEU A 290 -1.25 15.90 -4.20
N ILE A 291 -2.44 15.40 -4.62
CA ILE A 291 -2.57 14.65 -5.88
C ILE A 291 -2.20 15.54 -7.06
N VAL A 292 -2.68 16.78 -7.10
CA VAL A 292 -2.37 17.73 -8.17
C VAL A 292 -0.86 17.95 -8.28
N TYR A 293 -0.18 18.13 -7.15
CA TYR A 293 1.28 18.24 -7.09
C TYR A 293 1.97 17.01 -7.70
N LEU A 294 1.56 15.82 -7.31
CA LEU A 294 2.12 14.56 -7.83
C LEU A 294 1.78 14.33 -9.32
N LEU A 295 0.59 14.73 -9.77
CA LEU A 295 0.19 14.61 -11.17
C LEU A 295 0.95 15.54 -12.11
N GLN A 296 1.39 16.69 -11.62
CA GLN A 296 2.17 17.65 -12.44
C GLN A 296 3.48 17.04 -12.93
N GLU A 297 4.11 16.15 -12.17
CA GLU A 297 5.32 15.45 -12.59
C GLU A 297 5.08 14.53 -13.80
N ILE A 298 3.83 14.05 -14.00
CA ILE A 298 3.48 13.03 -15.00
C ILE A 298 2.74 13.64 -16.19
N ILE A 299 1.99 14.71 -15.95
CA ILE A 299 1.12 15.34 -16.95
C ILE A 299 1.72 16.66 -17.35
N SER A 300 2.27 16.71 -18.57
CA SER A 300 2.97 17.88 -19.09
C SER A 300 2.07 19.08 -19.39
N ASP A 301 0.77 18.88 -19.59
CA ASP A 301 -0.22 19.94 -19.89
C ASP A 301 -1.31 19.92 -18.80
N LEU A 302 -0.92 20.34 -17.60
CA LEU A 302 -1.78 20.47 -16.44
C LEU A 302 -1.83 21.92 -16.00
N ASP A 303 -3.04 22.50 -16.02
CA ASP A 303 -3.33 23.82 -15.46
C ASP A 303 -4.10 23.66 -14.15
N ALA A 304 -3.59 24.19 -13.04
CA ALA A 304 -4.22 24.09 -11.74
C ALA A 304 -4.63 25.47 -11.20
N TYR A 305 -5.83 25.53 -10.68
CA TYR A 305 -6.45 26.70 -10.07
C TYR A 305 -7.01 26.34 -8.71
N ALA A 306 -6.94 27.30 -7.79
CA ALA A 306 -7.63 27.23 -6.50
C ALA A 306 -8.51 28.45 -6.33
N PHE A 307 -9.59 28.33 -5.57
CA PHE A 307 -10.51 29.44 -5.30
C PHE A 307 -11.14 29.33 -3.91
N THR A 308 -11.59 30.44 -3.43
CA THR A 308 -12.62 30.60 -2.40
C THR A 308 -13.74 31.46 -2.98
N ASP A 309 -13.51 32.73 -3.23
CA ASP A 309 -14.37 33.67 -3.95
C ASP A 309 -13.84 33.99 -5.38
N ARG A 310 -12.53 34.01 -5.57
CA ARG A 310 -11.84 34.33 -6.81
C ARG A 310 -10.94 33.18 -7.27
N LEU A 311 -10.84 33.02 -8.58
CA LEU A 311 -10.01 31.98 -9.21
C LEU A 311 -8.55 32.42 -9.30
N ILE A 312 -7.66 31.68 -8.69
CA ILE A 312 -6.22 31.96 -8.64
C ILE A 312 -5.46 30.83 -9.29
N ASN A 313 -4.55 31.15 -10.22
CA ASN A 313 -3.64 30.15 -10.79
C ASN A 313 -2.60 29.72 -9.75
N ILE A 314 -2.48 28.41 -9.52
CA ILE A 314 -1.59 27.86 -8.49
C ILE A 314 -0.38 27.10 -9.05
N ASN A 315 -0.19 27.10 -10.38
CA ASN A 315 0.92 26.37 -11.01
C ASN A 315 2.28 26.76 -10.44
N HIS A 316 2.50 28.04 -10.10
CA HIS A 316 3.74 28.51 -9.52
C HIS A 316 4.02 27.96 -8.11
N PHE A 317 2.98 27.66 -7.30
CA PHE A 317 3.17 27.02 -6.00
C PHE A 317 3.52 25.55 -6.13
N LEU A 318 3.05 24.89 -7.20
CA LEU A 318 3.31 23.47 -7.44
C LEU A 318 4.77 23.20 -7.88
N THR A 319 5.54 24.23 -8.22
CA THR A 319 6.99 24.12 -8.50
C THR A 319 7.86 24.13 -7.24
N SER A 320 7.27 24.21 -6.04
CA SER A 320 7.98 24.18 -4.76
C SER A 320 8.75 22.88 -4.55
N ALA A 321 9.81 22.92 -3.73
CA ALA A 321 10.69 21.79 -3.49
C ALA A 321 10.02 20.58 -2.79
N SER A 322 8.95 20.82 -2.02
CA SER A 322 8.20 19.77 -1.33
C SER A 322 6.70 19.93 -1.48
N SER A 323 6.01 18.80 -1.50
CA SER A 323 4.53 18.77 -1.57
C SER A 323 3.86 19.45 -0.39
N ASP A 324 4.44 19.32 0.81
CA ASP A 324 3.89 19.95 2.02
C ASP A 324 3.99 21.46 1.97
N GLU A 325 5.11 21.96 1.47
CA GLU A 325 5.35 23.38 1.30
C GLU A 325 4.41 23.98 0.26
N ALA A 326 4.22 23.31 -0.87
CA ALA A 326 3.26 23.70 -1.91
C ALA A 326 1.83 23.79 -1.37
N VAL A 327 1.35 22.74 -0.70
CA VAL A 327 0.00 22.69 -0.13
C VAL A 327 -0.19 23.74 0.94
N ASN A 328 0.78 23.91 1.86
CA ASN A 328 0.70 24.91 2.91
C ASN A 328 0.69 26.34 2.35
N ASN A 329 1.51 26.63 1.34
CA ASN A 329 1.54 27.94 0.69
C ASN A 329 0.19 28.26 0.02
N ILE A 330 -0.40 27.32 -0.70
CA ILE A 330 -1.72 27.48 -1.31
C ILE A 330 -2.77 27.74 -0.23
N MET A 331 -2.82 26.90 0.80
CA MET A 331 -3.80 26.99 1.88
C MET A 331 -3.68 28.28 2.69
N ASN A 332 -2.46 28.78 2.94
CA ASN A 332 -2.24 29.99 3.72
C ASN A 332 -2.53 31.27 2.92
N ASN A 333 -2.24 31.27 1.61
CA ASN A 333 -2.37 32.46 0.78
C ASN A 333 -3.77 32.62 0.17
N ILE A 334 -4.49 31.52 -0.08
CA ILE A 334 -5.75 31.55 -0.84
C ILE A 334 -6.96 31.23 0.05
N ALA A 335 -6.82 30.30 1.01
CA ALA A 335 -7.95 29.89 1.85
C ALA A 335 -8.44 31.05 2.75
N LYS A 336 -9.67 31.47 2.50
CA LYS A 336 -10.38 32.50 3.26
C LYS A 336 -11.75 31.99 3.68
N ASN A 337 -12.46 32.77 4.47
CA ASN A 337 -13.83 32.48 4.83
C ASN A 337 -14.79 32.86 3.68
N GLY A 338 -15.71 31.91 3.39
CA GLY A 338 -16.70 32.10 2.36
C GLY A 338 -16.29 31.44 1.02
N THR A 339 -17.30 31.03 0.26
CA THR A 339 -17.13 30.38 -1.05
C THR A 339 -18.15 31.03 -2.01
N ASN A 340 -17.72 31.32 -3.23
CA ASN A 340 -18.60 31.81 -4.27
C ASN A 340 -18.26 31.18 -5.63
N TYR A 341 -19.00 30.13 -6.00
CA TYR A 341 -18.83 29.44 -7.27
C TYR A 341 -19.20 30.31 -8.47
N GLY A 342 -20.19 31.19 -8.33
CA GLY A 342 -20.60 32.08 -9.43
C GLY A 342 -19.51 33.07 -9.82
N LEU A 343 -18.79 33.64 -8.84
CA LEU A 343 -17.64 34.50 -9.11
C LEU A 343 -16.47 33.71 -9.69
N MET A 344 -16.21 32.51 -9.15
CA MET A 344 -15.18 31.60 -9.68
C MET A 344 -15.46 31.27 -11.15
N PHE A 345 -16.71 30.93 -11.54
CA PHE A 345 -17.06 30.68 -12.93
C PHE A 345 -16.94 31.93 -13.80
N SER A 346 -17.30 33.11 -13.28
CA SER A 346 -17.07 34.36 -13.99
C SER A 346 -15.60 34.58 -14.29
N ASP A 347 -14.76 34.36 -13.29
CA ASP A 347 -13.29 34.43 -13.46
C ASP A 347 -12.77 33.34 -14.43
N PHE A 348 -13.43 32.18 -14.51
CA PHE A 348 -13.04 31.09 -15.41
C PHE A 348 -13.38 31.39 -16.89
N GLU A 349 -14.20 32.37 -17.19
CA GLU A 349 -14.65 32.70 -18.56
C GLU A 349 -13.48 32.91 -19.52
N PHE A 350 -12.36 33.52 -19.07
CA PHE A 350 -11.16 33.71 -19.91
C PHE A 350 -10.55 32.40 -20.42
N LYS A 351 -10.75 31.30 -19.72
CA LYS A 351 -10.24 29.97 -20.12
C LYS A 351 -11.09 29.30 -21.21
N LEU A 352 -12.32 29.69 -21.38
CA LEU A 352 -13.23 29.09 -22.37
C LEU A 352 -12.66 29.10 -23.80
N SER A 353 -11.86 30.10 -24.18
CA SER A 353 -11.19 30.18 -25.48
C SER A 353 -10.08 29.12 -25.65
N SER A 354 -9.46 28.68 -24.57
CA SER A 354 -8.35 27.70 -24.56
C SER A 354 -8.81 26.25 -24.37
N LEU A 355 -10.12 26.03 -24.16
CA LEU A 355 -10.69 24.68 -24.03
C LEU A 355 -10.78 24.01 -25.41
N THR A 356 -10.45 22.73 -25.42
CA THR A 356 -10.48 21.90 -26.64
C THR A 356 -11.15 20.55 -26.36
N ARG A 357 -11.49 19.81 -27.42
CA ARG A 357 -12.04 18.43 -27.32
C ARG A 357 -11.07 17.43 -26.67
N ASN A 358 -9.85 17.83 -26.38
CA ASN A 358 -8.87 17.01 -25.61
C ASN A 358 -8.76 17.46 -24.17
N THR A 359 -9.45 18.51 -23.75
CA THR A 359 -9.41 19.05 -22.40
C THR A 359 -10.35 18.28 -21.48
N THR A 360 -9.83 17.81 -20.34
CA THR A 360 -10.60 17.31 -19.20
C THR A 360 -10.60 18.37 -18.12
N LEU A 361 -11.77 18.89 -17.76
CA LEU A 361 -11.96 19.82 -16.65
C LEU A 361 -12.36 19.01 -15.40
N ILE A 362 -11.63 19.19 -14.32
CA ILE A 362 -11.90 18.58 -13.01
C ILE A 362 -12.21 19.70 -12.02
N ILE A 363 -13.37 19.64 -11.41
CA ILE A 363 -13.81 20.61 -10.39
C ILE A 363 -13.91 19.85 -9.07
N LEU A 364 -13.33 20.41 -8.04
CA LEU A 364 -13.37 19.89 -6.71
C LEU A 364 -14.01 20.88 -5.76
N GLY A 365 -15.06 20.43 -5.08
CA GLY A 365 -15.75 21.24 -4.09
C GLY A 365 -17.14 20.70 -3.74
N ASP A 366 -17.67 21.19 -2.63
CA ASP A 366 -18.97 20.78 -2.08
C ASP A 366 -20.18 21.43 -2.76
N ALA A 367 -19.93 22.30 -3.75
CA ALA A 367 -20.95 23.08 -4.46
C ALA A 367 -21.78 24.02 -3.56
N ARG A 368 -21.26 24.39 -2.36
CA ARG A 368 -21.93 25.32 -1.44
C ARG A 368 -21.63 26.76 -1.83
N ASN A 369 -22.65 27.46 -2.27
CA ASN A 369 -22.52 28.78 -2.91
C ASN A 369 -22.90 29.95 -1.99
N ASN A 370 -23.17 29.69 -0.71
CA ASN A 370 -23.59 30.70 0.26
C ASN A 370 -24.78 31.59 -0.25
N GLY A 371 -25.69 31.02 -1.02
CA GLY A 371 -26.83 31.73 -1.60
C GLY A 371 -26.49 32.68 -2.75
N GLY A 372 -25.25 32.60 -3.29
CA GLY A 372 -24.84 33.35 -4.48
C GLY A 372 -25.44 32.80 -5.78
N ASP A 373 -25.30 33.55 -6.88
CA ASP A 373 -25.69 33.07 -8.21
C ASP A 373 -24.80 31.89 -8.64
N ALA A 374 -25.40 30.80 -9.09
CA ALA A 374 -24.67 29.61 -9.52
C ALA A 374 -23.89 29.79 -10.86
N ASN A 375 -24.22 30.81 -11.64
CA ASN A 375 -23.59 31.13 -12.95
C ASN A 375 -23.31 29.91 -13.85
N THR A 376 -24.31 29.06 -13.99
CA THR A 376 -24.22 27.78 -14.72
C THR A 376 -23.96 27.96 -16.22
N ARG A 377 -24.14 29.18 -16.77
CA ARG A 377 -23.88 29.50 -18.19
C ARG A 377 -22.45 29.14 -18.59
N ILE A 378 -21.47 29.49 -17.76
CA ILE A 378 -20.05 29.26 -18.05
C ILE A 378 -19.74 27.77 -18.07
N LEU A 379 -20.30 26.99 -17.14
CA LEU A 379 -20.15 25.54 -17.12
C LEU A 379 -20.81 24.88 -18.33
N CYS A 380 -21.97 25.36 -18.78
CA CYS A 380 -22.64 24.93 -20.02
C CYS A 380 -21.77 25.17 -21.25
N GLU A 381 -21.12 26.32 -21.37
CA GLU A 381 -20.20 26.62 -22.44
C GLU A 381 -18.94 25.75 -22.39
N ALA A 382 -18.38 25.50 -21.21
CA ALA A 382 -17.27 24.61 -21.03
C ALA A 382 -17.62 23.16 -21.44
N GLN A 383 -18.84 22.67 -21.14
CA GLN A 383 -19.31 21.36 -21.56
C GLN A 383 -19.29 21.16 -23.09
N LYS A 384 -19.64 22.19 -23.86
CA LYS A 384 -19.64 22.13 -25.34
C LYS A 384 -18.22 22.00 -25.91
N LYS A 385 -17.20 22.51 -25.19
CA LYS A 385 -15.81 22.62 -25.66
C LYS A 385 -14.92 21.52 -25.12
N CYS A 386 -15.13 21.06 -23.87
CA CYS A 386 -14.34 20.04 -23.21
C CYS A 386 -14.64 18.63 -23.73
N LYS A 387 -13.68 17.71 -23.49
CA LYS A 387 -13.87 16.29 -23.69
C LYS A 387 -14.73 15.70 -22.57
N LYS A 388 -14.41 16.08 -21.32
CA LYS A 388 -15.09 15.64 -20.11
C LYS A 388 -15.08 16.77 -19.08
N ILE A 389 -16.14 16.86 -18.30
CA ILE A 389 -16.19 17.63 -17.06
C ILE A 389 -16.48 16.65 -15.94
N ILE A 390 -15.59 16.59 -14.96
CA ILE A 390 -15.68 15.69 -13.80
C ILE A 390 -15.79 16.55 -12.56
N TRP A 391 -16.83 16.31 -11.75
CA TRP A 391 -16.99 16.97 -10.47
C TRP A 391 -16.69 16.00 -9.33
N LEU A 392 -15.85 16.41 -8.40
CA LEU A 392 -15.47 15.67 -7.20
C LEU A 392 -16.07 16.39 -6.01
N ASN A 393 -17.09 15.79 -5.42
CA ASN A 393 -17.73 16.35 -4.24
C ASN A 393 -17.24 15.59 -3.00
N PRO A 394 -16.63 16.26 -2.02
CA PRO A 394 -16.18 15.62 -0.78
C PRO A 394 -17.33 15.24 0.17
N GLU A 395 -18.52 15.77 -0.07
CA GLU A 395 -19.70 15.41 0.72
C GLU A 395 -20.37 14.15 0.19
N PRO A 396 -20.99 13.33 1.07
CA PRO A 396 -21.79 12.18 0.67
C PRO A 396 -22.94 12.57 -0.27
N GLU A 397 -23.24 11.73 -1.25
CA GLU A 397 -24.31 11.97 -2.22
C GLU A 397 -25.69 12.25 -1.55
N SER A 398 -25.90 11.63 -0.38
CA SER A 398 -27.15 11.79 0.39
C SER A 398 -27.42 13.21 0.88
N ILE A 399 -26.40 14.06 0.95
CA ILE A 399 -26.54 15.47 1.41
C ILE A 399 -26.32 16.51 0.30
N TRP A 400 -26.08 16.06 -0.94
CA TRP A 400 -26.06 16.96 -2.07
C TRP A 400 -27.44 17.64 -2.21
N ASN A 401 -27.45 18.92 -2.49
CA ASN A 401 -28.66 19.75 -2.57
C ASN A 401 -29.37 20.05 -1.23
N PHE A 402 -28.75 19.75 -0.11
CA PHE A 402 -29.22 20.25 1.18
C PHE A 402 -28.55 21.60 1.52
N GLY A 403 -29.36 22.51 2.05
CA GLY A 403 -28.91 23.85 2.44
C GLY A 403 -28.58 24.73 1.23
N ASP A 404 -27.36 25.20 1.15
CA ASP A 404 -26.84 26.11 0.12
C ASP A 404 -26.03 25.42 -0.99
N SER A 405 -26.12 24.09 -1.09
CA SER A 405 -25.46 23.32 -2.15
C SER A 405 -26.25 23.36 -3.46
N ASP A 406 -25.62 23.85 -4.51
CA ASP A 406 -26.17 23.94 -5.88
C ASP A 406 -25.80 22.73 -6.76
N MET A 407 -25.49 21.57 -6.16
CA MET A 407 -24.99 20.41 -6.91
C MET A 407 -25.95 19.95 -8.02
N ASN A 408 -27.27 20.04 -7.79
CA ASN A 408 -28.28 19.74 -8.82
C ASN A 408 -28.15 20.62 -10.09
N SER A 409 -27.77 21.86 -9.89
CA SER A 409 -27.62 22.81 -10.99
C SER A 409 -26.35 22.50 -11.81
N TYR A 410 -25.25 22.17 -11.12
CA TYR A 410 -23.95 21.90 -11.74
C TYR A 410 -23.87 20.50 -12.36
N SER A 411 -24.46 19.48 -11.74
CA SER A 411 -24.40 18.08 -12.20
C SER A 411 -24.92 17.90 -13.63
N LYS A 412 -25.87 18.70 -14.08
CA LYS A 412 -26.45 18.66 -15.43
C LYS A 412 -25.43 18.92 -16.54
N PHE A 413 -24.37 19.65 -16.23
CA PHE A 413 -23.31 20.02 -17.17
C PHE A 413 -22.06 19.14 -17.01
N CYS A 414 -22.01 18.28 -16.00
CA CYS A 414 -20.90 17.39 -15.74
C CYS A 414 -21.05 16.08 -16.52
N THR A 415 -19.96 15.55 -17.05
CA THR A 415 -19.93 14.20 -17.63
C THR A 415 -20.11 13.14 -16.57
N LYS A 416 -19.51 13.38 -15.40
CA LYS A 416 -19.60 12.53 -14.21
C LYS A 416 -19.45 13.36 -12.95
N VAL A 417 -20.16 12.96 -11.91
CA VAL A 417 -20.03 13.49 -10.55
C VAL A 417 -19.68 12.32 -9.66
N PHE A 418 -18.70 12.51 -8.79
CA PHE A 418 -18.24 11.46 -7.86
C PHE A 418 -18.15 12.01 -6.44
N GLU A 419 -18.52 11.18 -5.51
CA GLU A 419 -18.14 11.38 -4.11
C GLU A 419 -16.63 11.20 -3.96
N CYS A 420 -15.96 12.09 -3.22
CA CYS A 420 -14.49 12.11 -3.10
C CYS A 420 -14.05 12.41 -1.67
N ASN A 421 -14.43 11.54 -0.74
CA ASN A 421 -14.14 11.68 0.69
C ASN A 421 -13.25 10.56 1.27
N THR A 422 -12.85 9.56 0.45
CA THR A 422 -11.99 8.45 0.85
C THR A 422 -10.82 8.29 -0.14
N LEU A 423 -9.78 7.53 0.28
CA LEU A 423 -8.67 7.19 -0.63
C LEU A 423 -9.13 6.30 -1.78
N GLU A 424 -10.12 5.43 -1.56
CA GLU A 424 -10.71 4.57 -2.59
C GLU A 424 -11.34 5.42 -3.71
N HIS A 425 -12.04 6.49 -3.35
CA HIS A 425 -12.61 7.44 -4.31
C HIS A 425 -11.52 8.16 -5.12
N LEU A 426 -10.39 8.49 -4.50
CA LEU A 426 -9.25 9.11 -5.16
C LEU A 426 -8.54 8.15 -6.12
N ASP A 427 -8.42 6.87 -5.77
CA ASP A 427 -7.84 5.84 -6.67
C ASP A 427 -8.72 5.64 -7.91
N ASN A 428 -10.04 5.58 -7.74
CA ASN A 428 -11.00 5.52 -8.83
C ASN A 428 -10.92 6.74 -9.77
N LEU A 429 -10.69 7.95 -9.24
CA LEU A 429 -10.45 9.14 -10.05
C LEU A 429 -9.21 8.97 -10.93
N ILE A 430 -8.12 8.53 -10.35
CA ILE A 430 -6.84 8.33 -11.04
C ILE A 430 -7.00 7.31 -12.18
N GLU A 431 -7.84 6.30 -12.04
CA GLU A 431 -8.12 5.34 -13.11
C GLU A 431 -8.91 5.91 -14.29
N ILE A 432 -9.69 6.95 -14.07
CA ILE A 432 -10.53 7.61 -15.10
C ILE A 432 -9.75 8.65 -15.90
N LEU A 433 -8.66 9.19 -15.36
CA LEU A 433 -7.74 10.13 -16.00
C LEU A 433 -6.82 9.44 -17.02
#